data_2d60640d2fc9f0e04b12444cea65d8dd
#
_entry.id   2d60640d2fc9f0e04b12444cea65d8dd
#
_cell.length_a   1.000
_cell.length_b   1.000
_cell.length_c   1.000
_cell.angle_alpha   90.00
_cell.angle_beta   90.00
_cell.angle_gamma   90.00
#
_symmetry.space_group_name_H-M   'P 1'
#
loop_
_entity.id
_entity.type
_entity.pdbx_description
1 polymer ?
#
loop_
_entity_poly.entity_id
_entity_poly.type
_entity_poly.pdbx_seq_one_letter_code
_entity_poly.pdbx_strand_id
1 'polypeptide(L)'
;DPNAVNLVCMPLFHIAGSAWLFFGLASGCENILLVDINPEKILDIIENYNVATTLMVPAVIQMVVIAAEKNNKVFENVKNIVFGASPMAVDTLKRAQKIFPNSNFTHVYGMTETTGMFMSLDPSELKANRRLESCGKCFSNSEIKIVDAHNNEVPSKTIGEIICRTDQI
;
A
#
# COMPACT_ATOMS: atom_id res chain seq x y z
N ASP A 1 -10.48 0.88 13.41
CA ASP A 1 -11.73 1.55 13.73
C ASP A 1 -12.89 0.76 13.11
N PRO A 2 -13.77 0.12 13.91
CA PRO A 2 -14.88 -0.69 13.39
C PRO A 2 -15.94 0.13 12.63
N ASN A 3 -15.90 1.45 12.74
CA ASN A 3 -16.80 2.34 11.98
C ASN A 3 -16.14 2.86 10.70
N ALA A 4 -14.93 2.42 10.39
CA ALA A 4 -14.24 2.84 9.16
C ALA A 4 -14.78 2.08 7.95
N VAL A 5 -14.88 2.76 6.81
CA VAL A 5 -15.18 2.12 5.53
C VAL A 5 -13.87 1.78 4.82
N ASN A 6 -13.72 0.51 4.48
CA ASN A 6 -12.57 -0.05 3.76
C ASN A 6 -12.93 -0.29 2.29
N LEU A 7 -12.20 0.31 1.36
CA LEU A 7 -12.35 0.04 -0.07
C LEU A 7 -11.38 -1.06 -0.52
N VAL A 8 -11.92 -2.14 -1.04
CA VAL A 8 -11.21 -3.26 -1.65
C VAL A 8 -11.37 -3.15 -3.17
N CYS A 9 -10.44 -2.47 -3.82
CA CYS A 9 -10.44 -2.25 -5.27
C CYS A 9 -9.43 -3.13 -6.03
N MET A 10 -8.58 -3.86 -5.30
CA MET A 10 -7.66 -4.83 -5.93
C MET A 10 -8.37 -6.18 -6.11
N PRO A 11 -8.05 -6.94 -7.17
CA PRO A 11 -8.69 -8.22 -7.45
C PRO A 11 -8.52 -9.24 -6.31
N LEU A 12 -9.62 -9.92 -5.93
CA LEU A 12 -9.60 -10.88 -4.82
C LEU A 12 -8.83 -12.17 -5.12
N PHE A 13 -8.58 -12.49 -6.40
CA PHE A 13 -7.72 -13.61 -6.77
C PHE A 13 -6.22 -13.33 -6.60
N HIS A 14 -5.84 -12.08 -6.26
CA HIS A 14 -4.49 -11.66 -5.97
C HIS A 14 -4.36 -11.33 -4.48
N ILE A 15 -3.19 -11.61 -3.88
CA ILE A 15 -2.94 -11.42 -2.45
C ILE A 15 -3.24 -9.97 -1.98
N ALA A 16 -2.99 -8.97 -2.81
CA ALA A 16 -3.30 -7.58 -2.47
C ALA A 16 -4.78 -7.33 -2.21
N GLY A 17 -5.69 -7.96 -2.98
CA GLY A 17 -7.13 -7.84 -2.78
C GLY A 17 -7.64 -8.70 -1.64
N SER A 18 -7.30 -10.00 -1.63
CA SER A 18 -7.76 -10.93 -0.60
C SER A 18 -7.24 -10.57 0.79
N ALA A 19 -5.94 -10.29 0.95
CA ALA A 19 -5.38 -9.89 2.24
C ALA A 19 -5.99 -8.58 2.75
N TRP A 20 -6.24 -7.61 1.85
CA TRP A 20 -6.86 -6.34 2.24
C TRP A 20 -8.31 -6.49 2.68
N LEU A 21 -9.07 -7.39 2.03
CA LEU A 21 -10.42 -7.76 2.49
C LEU A 21 -10.38 -8.40 3.87
N PHE A 22 -9.49 -9.38 4.09
CA PHE A 22 -9.34 -10.03 5.39
C PHE A 22 -8.91 -9.05 6.49
N PHE A 23 -8.03 -8.10 6.18
CA PHE A 23 -7.65 -7.03 7.10
C PHE A 23 -8.87 -6.19 7.50
N GLY A 24 -9.72 -5.79 6.55
CA GLY A 24 -10.95 -5.05 6.81
C GLY A 24 -11.92 -5.86 7.69
N LEU A 25 -12.13 -7.13 7.37
CA LEU A 25 -13.00 -8.03 8.17
C LEU A 25 -12.47 -8.22 9.59
N ALA A 26 -11.18 -8.49 9.75
CA ALA A 26 -10.54 -8.65 11.06
C ALA A 26 -10.57 -7.37 11.91
N SER A 27 -10.57 -6.20 11.25
CA SER A 27 -10.69 -4.90 11.91
C SER A 27 -12.13 -4.48 12.21
N GLY A 28 -13.12 -5.26 11.80
CA GLY A 28 -14.55 -4.95 11.94
C GLY A 28 -15.04 -3.81 11.04
N CYS A 29 -14.29 -3.46 9.99
CA CYS A 29 -14.65 -2.41 9.04
C CYS A 29 -15.83 -2.83 8.15
N GLU A 30 -16.63 -1.85 7.70
CA GLU A 30 -17.47 -2.03 6.52
C GLU A 30 -16.58 -2.15 5.29
N ASN A 31 -16.81 -3.20 4.46
CA ASN A 31 -15.98 -3.45 3.28
C ASN A 31 -16.79 -3.22 2.00
N ILE A 32 -16.32 -2.30 1.16
CA ILE A 32 -16.87 -2.06 -0.18
C ILE A 32 -15.96 -2.73 -1.19
N LEU A 33 -16.51 -3.68 -1.96
CA LEU A 33 -15.78 -4.40 -2.99
C LEU A 33 -16.06 -3.80 -4.36
N LEU A 34 -15.01 -3.43 -5.07
CA LEU A 34 -15.09 -2.99 -6.45
C LEU A 34 -14.63 -4.12 -7.38
N VAL A 35 -15.51 -4.53 -8.30
CA VAL A 35 -15.26 -5.67 -9.20
C VAL A 35 -14.20 -5.35 -10.24
N ASP A 36 -14.25 -4.15 -10.82
CA ASP A 36 -13.36 -3.71 -11.89
C ASP A 36 -12.55 -2.49 -11.46
N ILE A 37 -11.25 -2.48 -11.75
CA ILE A 37 -10.40 -1.31 -11.51
C ILE A 37 -10.78 -0.21 -12.49
N ASN A 38 -11.54 0.76 -12.00
CA ASN A 38 -11.94 1.95 -12.73
C ASN A 38 -11.72 3.19 -11.85
N PRO A 39 -10.84 4.12 -12.25
CA PRO A 39 -10.47 5.27 -11.42
C PRO A 39 -11.65 6.18 -11.11
N GLU A 40 -12.56 6.42 -12.06
CA GLU A 40 -13.75 7.27 -11.82
C GLU A 40 -14.68 6.62 -10.79
N LYS A 41 -14.92 5.31 -10.89
CA LYS A 41 -15.71 4.58 -9.88
C LYS A 41 -15.03 4.57 -8.51
N ILE A 42 -13.70 4.48 -8.45
CA ILE A 42 -12.96 4.59 -7.18
C ILE A 42 -13.21 5.94 -6.54
N LEU A 43 -13.12 7.04 -7.30
CA LEU A 43 -13.37 8.39 -6.79
C LEU A 43 -14.83 8.54 -6.31
N ASP A 44 -15.80 8.05 -7.06
CA ASP A 44 -17.22 8.10 -6.69
C ASP A 44 -17.51 7.31 -5.41
N ILE A 45 -16.88 6.14 -5.23
CA ILE A 45 -17.03 5.35 -4.01
C ILE A 45 -16.39 6.07 -2.82
N ILE A 46 -15.19 6.65 -2.98
CA ILE A 46 -14.51 7.40 -1.92
C ILE A 46 -15.39 8.56 -1.43
N GLU A 47 -16.02 9.27 -2.37
CA GLU A 47 -16.87 10.43 -2.07
C GLU A 47 -18.20 10.02 -1.40
N ASN A 48 -18.91 9.05 -2.01
CA ASN A 48 -20.28 8.73 -1.60
C ASN A 48 -20.36 7.85 -0.35
N TYR A 49 -19.31 7.06 -0.06
CA TYR A 49 -19.30 6.10 1.06
C TYR A 49 -18.33 6.48 2.18
N ASN A 50 -17.75 7.69 2.11
CA ASN A 50 -16.83 8.17 3.14
C ASN A 50 -15.68 7.18 3.45
N VAL A 51 -15.08 6.63 2.40
CA VAL A 51 -13.98 5.66 2.53
C VAL A 51 -12.86 6.22 3.38
N ALA A 52 -12.47 5.48 4.41
CA ALA A 52 -11.39 5.86 5.32
C ALA A 52 -10.06 5.18 4.99
N THR A 53 -10.08 3.99 4.41
CA THR A 53 -8.86 3.22 4.16
C THR A 53 -8.95 2.40 2.87
N THR A 54 -7.83 2.24 2.19
CA THR A 54 -7.74 1.42 0.97
C THR A 54 -6.31 0.95 0.73
N LEU A 55 -6.16 -0.15 -0.03
CA LEU A 55 -4.89 -0.58 -0.60
C LEU A 55 -4.96 -0.51 -2.12
N MET A 56 -3.97 0.13 -2.73
CA MET A 56 -3.85 0.27 -4.18
C MET A 56 -2.40 0.06 -4.62
N VAL A 57 -2.19 -0.64 -5.74
CA VAL A 57 -0.85 -0.66 -6.35
C VAL A 57 -0.51 0.69 -6.99
N PRO A 58 0.76 1.06 -7.13
CA PRO A 58 1.18 2.37 -7.64
C PRO A 58 0.54 2.78 -8.97
N ALA A 59 0.35 1.83 -9.89
CA ALA A 59 -0.31 2.10 -11.17
C ALA A 59 -1.77 2.55 -10.99
N VAL A 60 -2.51 1.94 -10.06
CA VAL A 60 -3.89 2.33 -9.74
C VAL A 60 -3.93 3.69 -9.07
N ILE A 61 -3.00 3.96 -8.14
CA ILE A 61 -2.87 5.31 -7.52
C ILE A 61 -2.63 6.37 -8.60
N GLN A 62 -1.76 6.11 -9.58
CA GLN A 62 -1.51 7.03 -10.68
C GLN A 62 -2.77 7.31 -11.50
N MET A 63 -3.56 6.27 -11.82
CA MET A 63 -4.82 6.44 -12.55
C MET A 63 -5.84 7.26 -11.74
N VAL A 64 -5.96 6.99 -10.44
CA VAL A 64 -6.86 7.72 -9.52
C VAL A 64 -6.42 9.19 -9.39
N VAL A 65 -5.13 9.46 -9.26
CA VAL A 65 -4.59 10.83 -9.20
C VAL A 65 -4.92 11.60 -10.48
N ILE A 66 -4.68 11.02 -11.66
CA ILE A 66 -4.99 11.65 -12.94
C ILE A 66 -6.50 11.97 -13.05
N ALA A 67 -7.35 11.03 -12.68
CA ALA A 67 -8.80 11.21 -12.69
C ALA A 67 -9.24 12.30 -11.69
N ALA A 68 -8.69 12.31 -10.48
CA ALA A 68 -9.00 13.32 -9.47
C ALA A 68 -8.57 14.73 -9.90
N GLU A 69 -7.38 14.88 -10.47
CA GLU A 69 -6.89 16.17 -10.99
C GLU A 69 -7.78 16.68 -12.15
N LYS A 70 -8.17 15.81 -13.07
CA LYS A 70 -9.08 16.14 -14.18
C LYS A 70 -10.43 16.68 -13.68
N ASN A 71 -10.91 16.11 -12.57
CA ASN A 71 -12.19 16.47 -11.97
C ASN A 71 -12.08 17.52 -10.83
N ASN A 72 -10.88 18.06 -10.57
CA ASN A 72 -10.58 19.00 -9.48
C ASN A 72 -11.04 18.48 -8.10
N LYS A 73 -10.90 17.16 -7.86
CA LYS A 73 -11.32 16.50 -6.61
C LYS A 73 -10.18 16.39 -5.62
N VAL A 74 -10.50 16.61 -4.32
CA VAL A 74 -9.62 16.38 -3.15
C VAL A 74 -10.45 15.65 -2.10
N PHE A 75 -9.85 14.66 -1.43
CA PHE A 75 -10.53 13.78 -0.48
C PHE A 75 -9.88 13.87 0.90
N GLU A 76 -10.49 14.58 1.83
CA GLU A 76 -10.01 14.78 3.20
C GLU A 76 -10.41 13.66 4.16
N ASN A 77 -11.40 12.85 3.76
CA ASN A 77 -11.94 11.75 4.55
C ASN A 77 -11.04 10.50 4.57
N VAL A 78 -10.24 10.27 3.53
CA VAL A 78 -9.33 9.12 3.48
C VAL A 78 -8.19 9.30 4.48
N LYS A 79 -8.04 8.32 5.38
CA LYS A 79 -7.05 8.36 6.47
C LYS A 79 -5.83 7.52 6.20
N ASN A 80 -6.00 6.40 5.49
CA ASN A 80 -4.89 5.49 5.21
C ASN A 80 -4.94 4.98 3.77
N ILE A 81 -3.81 5.11 3.08
CA ILE A 81 -3.58 4.52 1.76
C ILE A 81 -2.34 3.64 1.86
N VAL A 82 -2.55 2.33 1.75
CA VAL A 82 -1.47 1.35 1.69
C VAL A 82 -1.13 1.08 0.24
N PHE A 83 0.16 1.03 -0.09
CA PHE A 83 0.61 0.71 -1.44
C PHE A 83 1.86 -0.16 -1.44
N GLY A 84 2.04 -0.93 -2.49
CA GLY A 84 3.18 -1.84 -2.65
C GLY A 84 3.09 -2.64 -3.94
N ALA A 85 3.74 -3.78 -3.97
CA ALA A 85 3.89 -4.68 -5.12
C ALA A 85 4.76 -4.14 -6.26
N SER A 86 5.02 -2.84 -6.32
CA SER A 86 5.99 -2.22 -7.24
C SER A 86 6.48 -0.88 -6.69
N PRO A 87 7.62 -0.36 -7.17
CA PRO A 87 8.07 0.98 -6.80
C PRO A 87 7.06 2.05 -7.22
N MET A 88 6.88 3.07 -6.38
CA MET A 88 6.09 4.26 -6.70
C MET A 88 6.99 5.41 -7.14
N ALA A 89 6.67 6.03 -8.28
CA ALA A 89 7.34 7.25 -8.68
C ALA A 89 7.10 8.36 -7.64
N VAL A 90 8.16 9.08 -7.28
CA VAL A 90 8.11 10.16 -6.29
C VAL A 90 7.12 11.25 -6.68
N ASP A 91 7.03 11.57 -7.98
CA ASP A 91 6.03 12.53 -8.48
C ASP A 91 4.59 12.06 -8.24
N THR A 92 4.29 10.80 -8.54
CA THR A 92 2.97 10.21 -8.29
C THR A 92 2.60 10.29 -6.81
N LEU A 93 3.54 9.96 -5.91
CA LEU A 93 3.32 10.05 -4.47
C LEU A 93 3.00 11.49 -4.03
N LYS A 94 3.79 12.47 -4.49
CA LYS A 94 3.57 13.89 -4.16
C LYS A 94 2.23 14.42 -4.67
N ARG A 95 1.81 13.99 -5.86
CA ARG A 95 0.50 14.33 -6.41
C ARG A 95 -0.63 13.66 -5.60
N ALA A 96 -0.46 12.37 -5.27
CA ALA A 96 -1.42 11.65 -4.42
C ALA A 96 -1.58 12.33 -3.04
N GLN A 97 -0.49 12.79 -2.42
CA GLN A 97 -0.54 13.52 -1.15
C GLN A 97 -1.32 14.85 -1.24
N LYS A 98 -1.39 15.48 -2.42
CA LYS A 98 -2.23 16.67 -2.63
C LYS A 98 -3.71 16.31 -2.78
N ILE A 99 -4.02 15.18 -3.42
CA ILE A 99 -5.39 14.68 -3.58
C ILE A 99 -5.94 14.12 -2.26
N PHE A 100 -5.08 13.53 -1.42
CA PHE A 100 -5.43 12.92 -0.13
C PHE A 100 -4.61 13.56 1.01
N PRO A 101 -4.87 14.85 1.35
CA PRO A 101 -3.97 15.63 2.23
C PRO A 101 -3.92 15.12 3.67
N ASN A 102 -4.97 14.45 4.13
CA ASN A 102 -5.07 13.92 5.49
C ASN A 102 -4.68 12.43 5.60
N SER A 103 -4.23 11.81 4.49
CA SER A 103 -3.90 10.39 4.46
C SER A 103 -2.48 10.11 4.95
N ASN A 104 -2.36 9.04 5.70
CA ASN A 104 -1.09 8.35 5.93
C ASN A 104 -0.84 7.40 4.74
N PHE A 105 0.22 7.63 4.00
CA PHE A 105 0.68 6.70 2.98
C PHE A 105 1.62 5.69 3.62
N THR A 106 1.38 4.41 3.41
CA THR A 106 2.24 3.32 3.92
C THR A 106 2.73 2.48 2.76
N HIS A 107 4.03 2.47 2.54
CA HIS A 107 4.64 1.56 1.58
C HIS A 107 4.83 0.20 2.23
N VAL A 108 4.37 -0.86 1.57
CA VAL A 108 4.53 -2.25 2.04
C VAL A 108 5.28 -3.07 1.00
N TYR A 109 6.06 -4.02 1.46
CA TYR A 109 6.79 -4.97 0.63
C TYR A 109 6.48 -6.40 1.08
N GLY A 110 6.28 -7.27 0.09
CA GLY A 110 6.00 -8.67 0.26
C GLY A 110 5.58 -9.30 -1.06
N MET A 111 5.25 -10.57 -1.04
CA MET A 111 4.87 -11.36 -2.20
C MET A 111 3.86 -12.43 -1.78
N THR A 112 3.26 -13.12 -2.75
CA THR A 112 2.27 -14.17 -2.48
C THR A 112 2.87 -15.29 -1.63
N GLU A 113 4.11 -15.65 -1.91
CA GLU A 113 4.87 -16.71 -1.23
C GLU A 113 5.18 -16.37 0.26
N THR A 114 5.14 -15.09 0.62
CA THR A 114 5.26 -14.63 2.02
C THR A 114 3.91 -14.31 2.66
N THR A 115 2.82 -14.86 2.13
CA THR A 115 1.45 -14.59 2.60
C THR A 115 1.12 -13.09 2.66
N GLY A 116 1.66 -12.32 1.71
CA GLY A 116 1.50 -10.89 1.61
C GLY A 116 2.69 -10.09 2.15
N MET A 117 2.37 -8.99 2.84
CA MET A 117 3.40 -8.05 3.31
C MET A 117 4.12 -8.55 4.57
N PHE A 118 5.43 -8.38 4.61
CA PHE A 118 6.27 -8.63 5.79
C PHE A 118 7.22 -7.48 6.13
N MET A 119 7.21 -6.41 5.31
CA MET A 119 7.95 -5.17 5.58
C MET A 119 7.05 -3.96 5.33
N SER A 120 7.34 -2.87 6.02
CA SER A 120 6.71 -1.57 5.74
C SER A 120 7.65 -0.40 5.99
N LEU A 121 7.46 0.68 5.23
CA LEU A 121 8.07 1.97 5.49
C LEU A 121 7.09 2.81 6.31
N ASP A 122 7.59 3.36 7.43
CA ASP A 122 6.80 4.21 8.31
C ASP A 122 6.21 5.40 7.55
N PRO A 123 4.90 5.67 7.69
CA PRO A 123 4.24 6.81 7.03
C PRO A 123 4.91 8.16 7.31
N SER A 124 5.54 8.34 8.47
CA SER A 124 6.26 9.58 8.79
C SER A 124 7.47 9.84 7.89
N GLU A 125 8.13 8.78 7.39
CA GLU A 125 9.23 8.89 6.43
C GLU A 125 8.72 9.41 5.08
N LEU A 126 7.58 8.87 4.61
CA LEU A 126 6.93 9.30 3.37
C LEU A 126 6.40 10.74 3.49
N LYS A 127 5.78 11.08 4.63
CA LYS A 127 5.30 12.43 4.90
C LYS A 127 6.43 13.47 4.96
N ALA A 128 7.58 13.08 5.48
CA ALA A 128 8.78 13.91 5.52
C ALA A 128 9.59 13.90 4.21
N ASN A 129 9.11 13.24 3.16
CA ASN A 129 9.82 13.03 1.89
C ASN A 129 11.21 12.38 2.08
N ARG A 130 11.34 11.46 3.03
CA ARG A 130 12.57 10.72 3.31
C ARG A 130 12.42 9.26 2.88
N ARG A 131 13.50 8.66 2.42
CA ARG A 131 13.59 7.24 2.09
C ARG A 131 12.50 6.73 1.13
N LEU A 132 12.08 7.56 0.19
CA LEU A 132 10.94 7.30 -0.69
C LEU A 132 11.09 6.03 -1.56
N GLU A 133 12.33 5.56 -1.75
CA GLU A 133 12.66 4.34 -2.50
C GLU A 133 12.87 3.12 -1.59
N SER A 134 12.70 3.27 -0.27
CA SER A 134 12.92 2.18 0.69
C SER A 134 11.68 1.32 0.84
N CYS A 135 11.87 0.01 0.94
CA CYS A 135 10.83 -0.93 1.36
C CYS A 135 10.57 -0.91 2.88
N GLY A 136 11.34 -0.11 3.65
CA GLY A 136 11.16 0.04 5.08
C GLY A 136 11.89 -1.02 5.91
N LYS A 137 11.23 -1.52 6.95
CA LYS A 137 11.75 -2.51 7.90
C LYS A 137 10.81 -3.71 7.96
N CYS A 138 11.36 -4.88 8.26
CA CYS A 138 10.55 -6.08 8.51
C CYS A 138 9.71 -5.92 9.79
N PHE A 139 8.59 -6.63 9.83
CA PHE A 139 7.75 -6.73 11.01
C PHE A 139 8.47 -7.52 12.11
N SER A 140 7.99 -7.41 13.35
CA SER A 140 8.62 -8.04 14.52
C SER A 140 8.67 -9.58 14.47
N ASN A 141 7.79 -10.20 13.68
CA ASN A 141 7.75 -11.65 13.44
C ASN A 141 8.53 -12.08 12.19
N SER A 142 9.33 -11.20 11.62
CA SER A 142 10.07 -11.45 10.38
C SER A 142 11.53 -11.05 10.52
N GLU A 143 12.41 -11.78 9.86
CA GLU A 143 13.83 -11.47 9.74
C GLU A 143 14.22 -11.44 8.27
N ILE A 144 15.10 -10.53 7.91
CA ILE A 144 15.64 -10.42 6.54
C ILE A 144 17.15 -10.42 6.55
N LYS A 145 17.74 -10.94 5.48
CA LYS A 145 19.15 -10.78 5.13
C LYS A 145 19.26 -10.39 3.66
N ILE A 146 20.32 -9.68 3.35
CA ILE A 146 20.75 -9.45 1.97
C ILE A 146 21.96 -10.35 1.74
N VAL A 147 21.90 -11.21 0.74
CA VAL A 147 22.91 -12.23 0.48
C VAL A 147 23.45 -12.17 -0.95
N ASP A 148 24.65 -12.70 -1.14
CA ASP A 148 25.25 -12.92 -2.45
C ASP A 148 24.75 -14.22 -3.11
N ALA A 149 25.26 -14.54 -4.30
CA ALA A 149 24.91 -15.77 -5.04
C ALA A 149 25.29 -17.07 -4.32
N HIS A 150 26.09 -17.00 -3.24
CA HIS A 150 26.50 -18.15 -2.42
C HIS A 150 25.80 -18.19 -1.06
N ASN A 151 24.73 -17.38 -0.89
CA ASN A 151 23.97 -17.22 0.36
C ASN A 151 24.80 -16.63 1.54
N ASN A 152 25.91 -15.95 1.28
CA ASN A 152 26.64 -15.23 2.31
C ASN A 152 26.03 -13.83 2.50
N GLU A 153 25.83 -13.41 3.74
CA GLU A 153 25.33 -12.08 4.05
C GLU A 153 26.33 -11.00 3.56
N VAL A 154 25.82 -10.02 2.82
CA VAL A 154 26.65 -8.94 2.27
C VAL A 154 26.65 -7.71 3.19
N PRO A 155 27.74 -6.91 3.19
CA PRO A 155 27.80 -5.68 3.96
C PRO A 155 26.72 -4.67 3.55
N SER A 156 26.35 -3.78 4.47
CA SER A 156 25.43 -2.66 4.18
C SER A 156 25.89 -1.87 2.94
N LYS A 157 24.92 -1.45 2.12
CA LYS A 157 25.10 -0.74 0.83
C LYS A 157 25.66 -1.63 -0.30
N THR A 158 25.67 -2.93 -0.13
CA THR A 158 25.99 -3.89 -1.19
C THR A 158 24.67 -4.43 -1.76
N ILE A 159 24.61 -4.57 -3.09
CA ILE A 159 23.47 -5.17 -3.78
C ILE A 159 23.50 -6.67 -3.56
N GLY A 160 22.35 -7.27 -3.25
CA GLY A 160 22.19 -8.70 -3.07
C GLY A 160 20.73 -9.12 -3.13
N GLU A 161 20.47 -10.40 -2.93
CA GLU A 161 19.14 -11.00 -2.88
C GLU A 161 18.55 -10.86 -1.48
N ILE A 162 17.26 -10.53 -1.38
CA ILE A 162 16.54 -10.49 -0.11
C ILE A 162 16.08 -11.91 0.21
N ILE A 163 16.57 -12.47 1.31
CA ILE A 163 16.00 -13.67 1.90
C ILE A 163 15.28 -13.33 3.20
N CYS A 164 14.16 -13.99 3.46
CA CYS A 164 13.37 -13.75 4.65
C CYS A 164 13.05 -15.04 5.41
N ARG A 165 12.88 -14.89 6.72
CA ARG A 165 12.30 -15.89 7.60
C ARG A 165 11.15 -15.22 8.35
N THR A 166 9.97 -15.83 8.31
CA THR A 166 8.77 -15.28 8.95
C THR A 166 7.83 -16.42 9.33
N ASP A 167 7.00 -16.20 10.36
CA ASP A 167 5.96 -17.15 10.77
C ASP A 167 4.80 -17.26 9.76
N GLN A 168 4.83 -16.46 8.68
CA GLN A 168 3.82 -16.46 7.62
C GLN A 168 4.05 -17.51 6.53
N ILE A 169 5.21 -18.20 6.53
CA ILE A 169 5.62 -19.25 5.58
C ILE A 169 6.05 -20.52 6.31
#